data_f436bb1b6155340e48cec03c9ed72b32
#
_entry.id   f436bb1b6155340e48cec03c9ed72b32
#
_cell.length_a   1.000
_cell.length_b   1.000
_cell.length_c   1.000
_cell.angle_alpha   90.00
_cell.angle_beta   90.00
_cell.angle_gamma   90.00
#
_symmetry.space_group_name_H-M   'P 1'
#
loop_
_entity.id
_entity.type
_entity.pdbx_description
1 polymer ?
#
loop_
_entity_poly.entity_id
_entity_poly.type
_entity_poly.pdbx_seq_one_letter_code
_entity_poly.pdbx_strand_id
1 'polypeptide(L)'
;MLDSGWGVGVIAVDPGLFSSLDPPRLAGTRCVSCGTVTFPAASGCARCAGTDLAQVELADHGTLWTWTVQAFEPKAPYRAPSAGFVPYGVGYVDLGDVIVESRLVGDLDELEIGMPMRLTLLPLWAGPDGAPLVSYAFQPAEGSL
;
A
#
# COMPACT_ATOMS: atom_id res chain seq x y z
N MET A 1 8.05 -19.69 12.36
CA MET A 1 8.20 -19.20 12.07
C MET A 1 8.62 -18.53 11.64
N LEU A 2 8.51 -18.07 11.51
CA LEU A 2 8.82 -17.45 11.11
C LEU A 2 9.33 -16.88 10.74
N ASP A 3 9.58 -17.21 10.59
CA ASP A 3 10.13 -16.32 10.37
C ASP A 3 10.41 -15.68 9.19
N SER A 4 9.77 -15.34 8.58
CA SER A 4 9.97 -14.57 7.43
C SER A 4 10.19 -13.11 7.69
N GLY A 5 10.45 -12.73 8.81
CA GLY A 5 10.77 -11.37 9.15
C GLY A 5 9.61 -10.39 9.11
N TRP A 6 8.66 -10.51 8.20
CA TRP A 6 7.61 -9.50 8.11
C TRP A 6 6.31 -9.90 8.79
N GLY A 7 5.95 -11.17 8.73
CA GLY A 7 4.68 -11.60 9.29
C GLY A 7 4.66 -11.62 10.80
N VAL A 8 5.78 -11.97 11.40
CA VAL A 8 5.89 -12.14 12.84
C VAL A 8 6.56 -10.93 13.45
N GLY A 9 5.92 -10.33 14.44
CA GLY A 9 6.52 -9.23 15.18
C GLY A 9 6.33 -7.86 14.56
N VAL A 10 5.64 -7.74 13.44
CA VAL A 10 5.34 -6.43 12.86
C VAL A 10 3.91 -6.03 13.23
N ILE A 11 3.68 -4.73 13.27
CA ILE A 11 2.38 -4.17 13.64
C ILE A 11 1.96 -3.20 12.55
N ALA A 12 0.77 -3.36 12.02
CA ALA A 12 0.24 -2.42 11.04
C ALA A 12 -0.06 -1.09 11.72
N VAL A 13 0.44 0.00 11.14
CA VAL A 13 0.15 1.33 11.68
C VAL A 13 -1.33 1.64 11.53
N ASP A 14 -1.96 1.09 10.51
CA ASP A 14 -3.41 1.18 10.33
C ASP A 14 -3.91 -0.21 9.93
N PRO A 15 -4.34 -1.01 10.91
CA PRO A 15 -4.75 -2.39 10.60
C PRO A 15 -5.96 -2.50 9.69
N GLY A 16 -6.77 -1.44 9.58
CA GLY A 16 -7.91 -1.46 8.67
C GLY A 16 -7.55 -1.50 7.21
N LEU A 17 -6.30 -1.22 6.87
CA LEU A 17 -5.84 -1.26 5.49
C LEU A 17 -5.55 -2.68 5.00
N PHE A 18 -5.41 -3.64 5.91
CA PHE A 18 -4.92 -4.97 5.59
C PHE A 18 -5.95 -6.04 5.87
N SER A 19 -6.05 -7.02 4.98
CA SER A 19 -6.76 -8.27 5.28
C SER A 19 -5.77 -9.29 5.85
N SER A 20 -4.47 -9.13 5.59
CA SER A 20 -3.44 -10.01 6.09
C SER A 20 -2.10 -9.28 6.06
N LEU A 21 -1.20 -9.60 7.00
CA LEU A 21 0.16 -9.08 6.98
C LEU A 21 1.17 -10.13 6.51
N ASP A 22 0.82 -11.41 6.57
CA ASP A 22 1.74 -12.48 6.16
C ASP A 22 0.96 -13.58 5.45
N PRO A 23 0.91 -13.56 4.14
CA PRO A 23 1.50 -12.56 3.24
C PRO A 23 0.73 -11.25 3.27
N PRO A 24 1.36 -10.13 2.90
CA PRO A 24 0.65 -8.86 2.92
C PRO A 24 -0.45 -8.81 1.87
N ARG A 25 -1.63 -8.37 2.30
CA ARG A 25 -2.79 -8.20 1.42
C ARG A 25 -3.58 -7.01 1.89
N LEU A 26 -4.04 -6.19 0.96
CA LEU A 26 -4.83 -5.01 1.27
C LEU A 26 -6.31 -5.34 1.29
N ALA A 27 -7.05 -4.67 2.15
CA ALA A 27 -8.49 -4.83 2.29
C ALA A 27 -9.19 -3.63 1.67
N GLY A 28 -10.09 -3.90 0.74
CA GLY A 28 -10.94 -2.88 0.16
C GLY A 28 -12.40 -3.25 0.32
N THR A 29 -13.28 -2.54 -0.37
CA THR A 29 -14.70 -2.87 -0.40
C THR A 29 -15.20 -2.91 -1.83
N ARG A 30 -16.19 -3.75 -2.07
CA ARG A 30 -16.92 -3.81 -3.34
C ARG A 30 -18.37 -3.48 -3.09
N CYS A 31 -18.90 -2.53 -3.84
CA CYS A 31 -20.31 -2.17 -3.74
C CYS A 31 -21.16 -3.30 -4.31
N VAL A 32 -22.11 -3.80 -3.51
CA VAL A 32 -22.97 -4.89 -3.95
C VAL A 32 -23.89 -4.43 -5.09
N SER A 33 -24.28 -3.17 -5.09
CA SER A 33 -25.20 -2.64 -6.10
C SER A 33 -24.53 -2.39 -7.44
N CYS A 34 -23.37 -1.74 -7.47
CA CYS A 34 -22.76 -1.34 -8.74
C CYS A 34 -21.42 -1.99 -9.03
N GLY A 35 -20.85 -2.73 -8.09
CA GLY A 35 -19.60 -3.46 -8.30
C GLY A 35 -18.33 -2.64 -8.14
N THR A 36 -18.43 -1.37 -7.82
CA THR A 36 -17.25 -0.51 -7.69
C THR A 36 -16.39 -0.96 -6.51
N VAL A 37 -15.09 -1.13 -6.75
CA VAL A 37 -14.11 -1.48 -5.73
C VAL A 37 -13.43 -0.21 -5.25
N THR A 38 -13.27 -0.08 -3.93
CA THR A 38 -12.70 1.11 -3.30
C THR A 38 -11.62 0.71 -2.32
N PHE A 39 -10.54 1.46 -2.29
CA PHE A 39 -9.49 1.34 -1.28
C PHE A 39 -9.08 2.75 -0.83
N PRO A 40 -8.98 3.01 0.48
CA PRO A 40 -9.25 2.09 1.59
C PRO A 40 -10.71 1.68 1.66
N ALA A 41 -11.01 0.70 2.55
CA ALA A 41 -12.38 0.24 2.74
C ALA A 41 -13.29 1.42 3.10
N ALA A 42 -14.47 1.44 2.53
CA ALA A 42 -15.41 2.54 2.70
C ALA A 42 -16.70 2.07 3.32
N SER A 43 -17.46 2.99 3.89
CA SER A 43 -18.78 2.68 4.44
C SER A 43 -19.91 3.06 3.48
N GLY A 44 -19.57 3.70 2.37
CA GLY A 44 -20.54 4.04 1.33
C GLY A 44 -19.84 4.08 -0.01
N CYS A 45 -20.60 3.82 -1.07
CA CYS A 45 -20.05 3.81 -2.41
C CYS A 45 -20.01 5.23 -2.96
N ALA A 46 -18.82 5.68 -3.38
CA ALA A 46 -18.65 7.01 -3.93
C ALA A 46 -19.33 7.15 -5.29
N ARG A 47 -19.57 6.04 -5.96
CA ARG A 47 -20.14 6.11 -7.32
C ARG A 47 -21.66 6.11 -7.31
N CYS A 48 -22.29 5.24 -6.51
CA CYS A 48 -23.75 5.12 -6.55
C CYS A 48 -24.43 5.46 -5.23
N ALA A 49 -23.63 5.83 -4.21
CA ALA A 49 -24.12 6.17 -2.87
C ALA A 49 -24.74 5.00 -2.13
N GLY A 50 -24.62 3.77 -2.65
CA GLY A 50 -25.10 2.59 -1.94
C GLY A 50 -24.34 2.36 -0.65
N THR A 51 -24.98 1.68 0.30
CA THR A 51 -24.38 1.42 1.60
C THR A 51 -24.14 -0.07 1.86
N ASP A 52 -24.46 -0.92 0.90
CA ASP A 52 -24.23 -2.36 1.03
C ASP A 52 -22.90 -2.70 0.37
N LEU A 53 -21.86 -2.77 1.18
CA LEU A 53 -20.49 -2.99 0.71
C LEU A 53 -19.96 -4.26 1.32
N ALA A 54 -19.30 -5.07 0.49
CA ALA A 54 -18.64 -6.29 0.95
C ALA A 54 -17.14 -6.05 1.03
N GLN A 55 -16.51 -6.56 2.07
CA GLN A 55 -15.05 -6.48 2.17
C GLN A 55 -14.43 -7.43 1.16
N VAL A 56 -13.40 -6.96 0.47
CA VAL A 56 -12.69 -7.77 -0.51
C VAL A 56 -11.19 -7.64 -0.30
N GLU A 57 -10.47 -8.69 -0.64
CA GLU A 57 -9.02 -8.67 -0.63
C GLU A 57 -8.54 -8.25 -2.02
N LEU A 58 -7.65 -7.26 -2.06
CA LEU A 58 -7.16 -6.74 -3.32
C LEU A 58 -6.01 -7.59 -3.85
N ALA A 59 -5.79 -7.52 -5.15
CA ALA A 59 -4.64 -8.18 -5.76
C ALA A 59 -3.35 -7.58 -5.18
N ASP A 60 -2.31 -8.40 -5.09
CA ASP A 60 -1.03 -7.98 -4.53
C ASP A 60 -0.03 -7.54 -5.61
N HIS A 61 -0.49 -7.38 -6.82
CA HIS A 61 0.36 -6.94 -7.93
C HIS A 61 -0.49 -6.18 -8.94
N GLY A 62 0.18 -5.38 -9.74
CA GLY A 62 -0.47 -4.59 -10.77
C GLY A 62 0.56 -3.89 -11.61
N THR A 63 0.16 -2.82 -12.26
CA THR A 63 1.04 -2.03 -13.11
C THR A 63 1.12 -0.60 -12.63
N LEU A 64 2.30 0.00 -12.76
CA LEU A 64 2.50 1.38 -12.37
C LEU A 64 1.80 2.29 -13.38
N TRP A 65 0.78 2.98 -12.92
CA TRP A 65 -0.03 3.82 -13.79
C TRP A 65 0.59 5.20 -13.98
N THR A 66 1.05 5.80 -12.86
CA THR A 66 1.77 7.06 -12.89
C THR A 66 2.53 7.22 -11.58
N TRP A 67 3.51 8.13 -11.56
CA TRP A 67 4.29 8.34 -10.34
C TRP A 67 4.98 9.69 -10.34
N THR A 68 5.39 10.09 -9.15
CA THR A 68 6.16 11.31 -8.96
C THR A 68 7.09 11.12 -7.77
N VAL A 69 7.90 12.13 -7.50
CA VAL A 69 8.82 12.12 -6.35
C VAL A 69 8.38 13.17 -5.36
N GLN A 70 8.23 12.77 -4.10
CA GLN A 70 8.04 13.69 -3.00
C GLN A 70 9.42 14.22 -2.64
N ALA A 71 9.73 15.44 -3.09
CA ALA A 71 11.09 15.95 -3.07
C ALA A 71 11.42 16.74 -1.81
N PHE A 72 10.42 17.09 -1.01
CA PHE A 72 10.65 17.83 0.23
C PHE A 72 9.82 17.20 1.34
N GLU A 73 10.26 17.43 2.59
CA GLU A 73 9.65 16.78 3.73
C GLU A 73 8.22 17.25 3.93
N PRO A 74 7.23 16.31 3.98
CA PRO A 74 5.85 16.70 4.26
C PRO A 74 5.69 17.20 5.67
N LYS A 75 4.63 17.96 5.90
CA LYS A 75 4.29 18.43 7.23
C LYS A 75 3.82 17.29 8.11
N ALA A 76 3.87 17.51 9.44
CA ALA A 76 3.29 16.56 10.38
C ALA A 76 1.84 16.24 9.97
N PRO A 77 1.37 15.00 10.18
CA PRO A 77 1.97 13.97 11.04
C PRO A 77 3.05 13.11 10.38
N TYR A 78 3.55 13.49 9.23
CA TYR A 78 4.65 12.75 8.63
C TYR A 78 5.86 12.75 9.59
N ARG A 79 6.57 11.62 9.62
CA ARG A 79 7.78 11.46 10.42
C ARG A 79 8.91 11.00 9.52
N ALA A 80 9.98 11.77 9.47
CA ALA A 80 11.14 11.40 8.68
C ALA A 80 11.92 10.27 9.37
N PRO A 81 12.68 9.48 8.59
CA PRO A 81 13.61 8.52 9.19
C PRO A 81 14.59 9.22 10.13
N SER A 82 15.17 8.46 11.07
CA SER A 82 16.08 9.03 12.04
C SER A 82 17.30 9.67 11.39
N ALA A 83 17.68 9.21 10.21
CA ALA A 83 18.81 9.78 9.47
C ALA A 83 18.43 11.04 8.69
N GLY A 84 17.17 11.46 8.73
CA GLY A 84 16.70 12.63 8.02
C GLY A 84 15.83 12.29 6.83
N PHE A 85 15.22 13.30 6.26
CA PHE A 85 14.32 13.13 5.13
C PHE A 85 15.11 12.75 3.89
N VAL A 86 14.57 11.78 3.15
CA VAL A 86 15.08 11.36 1.84
C VAL A 86 13.89 11.41 0.88
N PRO A 87 14.05 11.99 -0.30
CA PRO A 87 12.96 11.97 -1.28
C PRO A 87 12.52 10.56 -1.61
N TYR A 88 11.22 10.39 -1.83
CA TYR A 88 10.68 9.05 -2.10
C TYR A 88 9.64 9.11 -3.22
N GLY A 89 9.41 7.96 -3.84
CA GLY A 89 8.41 7.84 -4.89
C GLY A 89 7.02 7.69 -4.34
N VAL A 90 6.06 8.29 -5.02
CA VAL A 90 4.63 8.13 -4.75
C VAL A 90 3.96 7.94 -6.09
N GLY A 91 3.04 7.00 -6.18
CA GLY A 91 2.37 6.78 -7.44
C GLY A 91 1.06 6.07 -7.29
N TYR A 92 0.47 5.76 -8.42
CA TYR A 92 -0.77 5.03 -8.52
C TYR A 92 -0.49 3.69 -9.20
N VAL A 93 -0.93 2.62 -8.54
CA VAL A 93 -0.76 1.26 -9.06
C VAL A 93 -2.13 0.73 -9.44
N ASP A 94 -2.24 0.30 -10.69
CA ASP A 94 -3.50 -0.24 -11.22
C ASP A 94 -3.53 -1.74 -10.93
N LEU A 95 -4.44 -2.15 -10.05
CA LEU A 95 -4.60 -3.54 -9.65
C LEU A 95 -5.67 -4.26 -10.47
N GLY A 96 -6.23 -3.58 -11.47
CA GLY A 96 -7.29 -4.13 -12.30
C GLY A 96 -8.66 -3.61 -11.87
N ASP A 97 -9.06 -3.93 -10.67
CA ASP A 97 -10.36 -3.50 -10.13
C ASP A 97 -10.32 -2.08 -9.58
N VAL A 98 -9.15 -1.65 -9.15
CA VAL A 98 -9.01 -0.38 -8.44
C VAL A 98 -7.59 0.12 -8.65
N ILE A 99 -7.44 1.43 -8.63
CA ILE A 99 -6.13 2.08 -8.67
C ILE A 99 -5.82 2.55 -7.26
N VAL A 100 -4.65 2.19 -6.75
CA VAL A 100 -4.26 2.45 -5.37
C VAL A 100 -3.11 3.45 -5.35
N GLU A 101 -3.27 4.52 -4.57
CA GLU A 101 -2.17 5.44 -4.32
C GLU A 101 -1.22 4.82 -3.29
N SER A 102 0.09 4.89 -3.53
CA SER A 102 1.04 4.20 -2.66
C SER A 102 2.41 4.85 -2.70
N ARG A 103 3.15 4.67 -1.60
CA ARG A 103 4.58 4.86 -1.63
C ARG A 103 5.18 3.82 -2.57
N LEU A 104 6.24 4.21 -3.25
CA LEU A 104 6.95 3.31 -4.14
C LEU A 104 8.35 3.13 -3.57
N VAL A 105 8.75 1.88 -3.35
CA VAL A 105 10.07 1.57 -2.81
C VAL A 105 10.94 0.99 -3.91
N GLY A 106 12.25 1.08 -3.71
CA GLY A 106 13.21 0.66 -4.70
C GLY A 106 13.92 1.85 -5.29
N ASP A 107 14.69 1.60 -6.32
CA ASP A 107 15.48 2.64 -6.98
C ASP A 107 14.55 3.49 -7.85
N LEU A 108 14.50 4.80 -7.54
CA LEU A 108 13.65 5.71 -8.31
C LEU A 108 14.01 5.74 -9.80
N ASP A 109 15.28 5.47 -10.13
CA ASP A 109 15.71 5.48 -11.52
C ASP A 109 15.16 4.29 -12.30
N GLU A 110 14.63 3.28 -11.62
CA GLU A 110 14.09 2.10 -12.28
C GLU A 110 12.58 2.21 -12.53
N LEU A 111 11.94 3.24 -12.01
CA LEU A 111 10.49 3.35 -12.14
C LEU A 111 10.10 3.80 -13.54
N GLU A 112 9.21 3.03 -14.16
CA GLU A 112 8.68 3.34 -15.49
C GLU A 112 7.18 3.10 -15.50
N ILE A 113 6.45 3.99 -16.13
CA ILE A 113 5.01 3.82 -16.30
C ILE A 113 4.76 2.53 -17.09
N GLY A 114 3.83 1.72 -16.60
CA GLY A 114 3.49 0.45 -17.23
C GLY A 114 4.26 -0.75 -16.71
N MET A 115 5.25 -0.53 -15.85
CA MET A 115 6.02 -1.65 -15.31
C MET A 115 5.21 -2.45 -14.28
N PRO A 116 5.53 -3.74 -14.11
CA PRO A 116 4.85 -4.53 -13.07
C PRO A 116 5.34 -4.14 -11.69
N MET A 117 4.38 -4.11 -10.76
CA MET A 117 4.62 -3.74 -9.37
C MET A 117 4.05 -4.81 -8.45
N ARG A 118 4.64 -4.94 -7.27
CA ARG A 118 4.22 -5.90 -6.26
C ARG A 118 4.07 -5.22 -4.91
N LEU A 119 3.04 -5.63 -4.18
CA LEU A 119 2.80 -5.15 -2.81
C LEU A 119 3.90 -5.62 -1.88
N THR A 120 4.31 -4.74 -0.99
CA THR A 120 5.25 -5.06 0.06
C THR A 120 4.88 -4.26 1.31
N LEU A 121 5.50 -4.60 2.42
CA LEU A 121 5.33 -3.84 3.66
C LEU A 121 6.43 -2.77 3.73
N LEU A 122 6.05 -1.61 4.22
CA LEU A 122 6.96 -0.48 4.38
C LEU A 122 7.19 -0.24 5.86
N PRO A 123 8.39 -0.55 6.37
CA PRO A 123 8.70 -0.23 7.76
C PRO A 123 8.75 1.28 7.96
N LEU A 124 8.13 1.75 9.04
CA LEU A 124 8.05 3.18 9.33
C LEU A 124 8.95 3.52 10.50
N TRP A 125 8.60 3.06 11.71
CA TRP A 125 9.41 3.29 12.91
C TRP A 125 9.07 2.20 13.91
N ALA A 126 9.86 2.13 14.98
CA ALA A 126 9.65 1.13 16.02
C ALA A 126 8.44 1.51 16.87
N GLY A 127 7.60 0.52 17.14
CA GLY A 127 6.48 0.70 18.05
C GLY A 127 6.90 0.61 19.51
N PRO A 128 5.92 0.71 20.44
CA PRO A 128 6.23 0.74 21.87
C PRO A 128 7.01 -0.45 22.38
N ASP A 129 6.79 -1.63 21.79
CA ASP A 129 7.47 -2.85 22.22
C ASP A 129 8.66 -3.18 21.36
N GLY A 130 9.11 -2.24 20.54
CA GLY A 130 10.25 -2.47 19.66
C GLY A 130 9.88 -3.16 18.34
N ALA A 131 8.67 -3.65 18.18
CA ALA A 131 8.24 -4.25 16.93
C ALA A 131 8.08 -3.16 15.87
N PRO A 132 8.48 -3.43 14.61
CA PRO A 132 8.32 -2.42 13.57
C PRO A 132 6.86 -2.10 13.31
N LEU A 133 6.55 -0.81 13.17
CA LEU A 133 5.27 -0.38 12.64
C LEU A 133 5.40 -0.30 11.13
N VAL A 134 4.43 -0.88 10.42
CA VAL A 134 4.51 -0.97 8.97
C VAL A 134 3.24 -0.43 8.33
N SER A 135 3.40 0.06 7.12
CA SER A 135 2.30 0.35 6.22
C SER A 135 2.56 -0.40 4.92
N TYR A 136 1.82 -0.07 3.89
CA TYR A 136 1.98 -0.74 2.61
C TYR A 136 2.78 0.13 1.65
N ALA A 137 3.38 -0.51 0.68
CA ALA A 137 4.04 0.14 -0.45
C ALA A 137 4.03 -0.83 -1.63
N PHE A 138 4.41 -0.33 -2.77
CA PHE A 138 4.61 -1.19 -3.93
C PHE A 138 6.04 -1.03 -4.41
N GLN A 139 6.56 -2.11 -4.96
CA GLN A 139 7.93 -2.15 -5.46
C GLN A 139 7.94 -2.81 -6.83
N PRO A 140 8.96 -2.56 -7.65
CA PRO A 140 9.07 -3.27 -8.91
C PRO A 140 9.05 -4.76 -8.69
N ALA A 141 8.27 -5.47 -9.50
CA ALA A 141 8.17 -6.92 -9.40
C ALA A 141 9.35 -7.53 -10.12
N GLU A 142 10.18 -8.25 -9.37
CA GLU A 142 11.33 -8.92 -9.96
C GLU A 142 10.91 -10.15 -10.71
N GLY A 143 11.68 -10.46 -11.76
CA GLY A 143 11.45 -11.68 -12.48
C GLY A 143 10.07 -11.78 -13.07
N SER A 144 9.46 -10.66 -13.33
CA SER A 144 8.11 -10.60 -13.84
C SER A 144 8.02 -11.02 -15.28
N LEU A 145 9.06 -11.47 -15.79
CA LEU A 145 9.16 -11.85 -17.18
C LEU A 145 8.38 -13.09 -17.51
#